data_ab43a25f451cf0c3a44d73df9600f733
#
_entry.id   ab43a25f451cf0c3a44d73df9600f733
#
_cell.length_a   1.000
_cell.length_b   1.000
_cell.length_c   1.000
_cell.angle_alpha   90.00
_cell.angle_beta   90.00
_cell.angle_gamma   90.00
#
_symmetry.space_group_name_H-M   'P 1'
#
loop_
_entity.id
_entity.type
_entity.pdbx_description
1 polymer ?
#
loop_
_entity_poly.entity_id
_entity_poly.type
_entity_poly.pdbx_seq_one_letter_code
_entity_poly.pdbx_strand_id
1 'polypeptide(L)'
;MNLLLDTHVFLWWSGERRIATQAFTAISNPDNIVYVSAASIWEIGIKRTRGKLEVDDAIFDVRTDDFEPLPITHVDARLAGCLPDYHRDPFDRMLVAQALTHDLMLVTRDPKIQLYEVEILVA
;
A
#
# COMPACT_ATOMS: atom_id res chain seq x y z
N MET A 1 -7.09 -8.62 12.04
CA MET A 1 -6.87 -8.57 10.58
C MET A 1 -5.72 -7.63 10.29
N ASN A 2 -4.84 -8.02 9.41
CA ASN A 2 -3.66 -7.21 9.05
C ASN A 2 -3.82 -6.69 7.62
N LEU A 3 -3.68 -5.38 7.47
CA LEU A 3 -3.92 -4.69 6.21
C LEU A 3 -2.63 -4.08 5.67
N LEU A 4 -2.49 -4.05 4.35
CA LEU A 4 -1.44 -3.31 3.66
C LEU A 4 -2.10 -2.31 2.72
N LEU A 5 -1.77 -1.02 2.86
CA LEU A 5 -2.36 0.01 2.02
C LEU A 5 -1.62 0.12 0.68
N ASP A 6 -2.39 0.15 -0.42
CA ASP A 6 -1.90 0.65 -1.70
C ASP A 6 -1.45 2.10 -1.52
N THR A 7 -0.44 2.52 -2.26
CA THR A 7 0.09 3.89 -2.18
C THR A 7 -0.99 4.95 -2.37
N HIS A 8 -1.89 4.77 -3.34
CA HIS A 8 -2.99 5.72 -3.56
C HIS A 8 -3.95 5.76 -2.38
N VAL A 9 -4.28 4.61 -1.80
CA VAL A 9 -5.17 4.55 -0.63
C VAL A 9 -4.54 5.28 0.54
N PHE A 10 -3.24 5.11 0.76
CA PHE A 10 -2.51 5.84 1.80
C PHE A 10 -2.56 7.36 1.56
N LEU A 11 -2.35 7.81 0.32
CA LEU A 11 -2.46 9.22 -0.04
C LEU A 11 -3.89 9.75 0.16
N TRP A 12 -4.90 8.99 -0.21
CA TRP A 12 -6.29 9.38 -0.03
C TRP A 12 -6.68 9.46 1.45
N TRP A 13 -6.16 8.56 2.26
CA TRP A 13 -6.37 8.59 3.72
C TRP A 13 -5.84 9.88 4.32
N SER A 14 -4.66 10.32 3.88
CA SER A 14 -4.01 11.53 4.36
C SER A 14 -4.61 12.82 3.78
N GLY A 15 -5.43 12.70 2.74
CA GLY A 15 -6.09 13.82 2.04
C GLY A 15 -7.60 13.82 2.23
N GLU A 16 -8.30 14.49 1.30
CA GLU A 16 -9.75 14.64 1.36
C GLU A 16 -10.52 13.64 0.49
N ARG A 17 -9.82 12.79 -0.25
CA ARG A 17 -10.47 11.87 -1.18
C ARG A 17 -11.16 10.73 -0.42
N ARG A 18 -12.40 10.44 -0.84
CA ARG A 18 -13.18 9.36 -0.23
C ARG A 18 -12.67 7.99 -0.61
N ILE A 19 -12.63 7.11 0.38
CA ILE A 19 -12.48 5.66 0.18
C ILE A 19 -13.80 4.97 0.54
N ALA A 20 -13.99 3.74 0.08
CA ALA A 20 -15.19 2.97 0.37
C ALA A 20 -15.39 2.80 1.88
N THR A 21 -16.64 2.84 2.35
CA THR A 21 -16.97 2.77 3.77
C THR A 21 -16.37 1.54 4.45
N GLN A 22 -16.41 0.39 3.78
CA GLN A 22 -15.85 -0.84 4.33
C GLN A 22 -14.33 -0.75 4.55
N ALA A 23 -13.60 -0.11 3.62
CA ALA A 23 -12.17 0.11 3.76
C ALA A 23 -11.88 1.12 4.88
N PHE A 24 -12.62 2.21 4.93
CA PHE A 24 -12.51 3.21 6.01
C PHE A 24 -12.71 2.56 7.38
N THR A 25 -13.74 1.75 7.53
CA THR A 25 -14.04 1.06 8.78
C THR A 25 -12.91 0.12 9.19
N ALA A 26 -12.38 -0.66 8.25
CA ALA A 26 -11.29 -1.59 8.52
C ALA A 26 -9.98 -0.88 8.91
N ILE A 27 -9.64 0.20 8.22
CA ILE A 27 -8.43 0.98 8.51
C ILE A 27 -8.54 1.68 9.86
N SER A 28 -9.73 2.16 10.22
CA SER A 28 -9.99 2.87 11.47
C SER A 28 -10.11 1.94 12.68
N ASN A 29 -10.31 0.64 12.46
CA ASN A 29 -10.52 -0.32 13.55
C ASN A 29 -9.22 -0.55 14.32
N PRO A 30 -9.16 -0.21 15.63
CA PRO A 30 -7.94 -0.35 16.41
C PRO A 30 -7.49 -1.80 16.62
N ASP A 31 -8.37 -2.78 16.38
CA ASP A 31 -8.02 -4.19 16.45
C ASP A 31 -7.24 -4.68 15.22
N ASN A 32 -7.22 -3.89 14.15
CA ASN A 32 -6.48 -4.19 12.93
C ASN A 32 -5.10 -3.52 12.97
N ILE A 33 -4.09 -4.21 12.44
CA ILE A 33 -2.78 -3.61 12.18
C ILE A 33 -2.77 -3.17 10.71
N VAL A 34 -2.44 -1.90 10.47
CA VAL A 34 -2.41 -1.31 9.14
C VAL A 34 -0.96 -0.95 8.79
N TYR A 35 -0.46 -1.55 7.72
CA TYR A 35 0.91 -1.36 7.27
C TYR A 35 0.98 -0.41 6.07
N VAL A 36 2.05 0.38 6.04
CA VAL A 36 2.47 1.16 4.87
C VAL A 36 3.86 0.68 4.47
N SER A 37 3.98 0.25 3.22
CA SER A 37 5.22 -0.30 2.70
C SER A 37 6.29 0.77 2.48
N ALA A 38 7.55 0.38 2.69
CA ALA A 38 8.70 1.18 2.25
C ALA A 38 8.65 1.48 0.75
N ALA A 39 8.05 0.60 -0.06
CA ALA A 39 7.84 0.83 -1.49
C ALA A 39 6.96 2.05 -1.74
N SER A 40 5.89 2.22 -0.96
CA SER A 40 5.01 3.39 -1.07
C SER A 40 5.72 4.68 -0.68
N ILE A 41 6.51 4.64 0.36
CA ILE A 41 7.32 5.79 0.80
C ILE A 41 8.31 6.20 -0.30
N TRP A 42 8.97 5.23 -0.91
CA TRP A 42 9.89 5.47 -2.02
C TRP A 42 9.18 6.06 -3.25
N GLU A 43 8.06 5.48 -3.63
CA GLU A 43 7.23 5.98 -4.76
C GLU A 43 6.81 7.44 -4.55
N ILE A 44 6.30 7.76 -3.35
CA ILE A 44 5.89 9.12 -2.99
C ILE A 44 7.09 10.08 -3.07
N GLY A 45 8.24 9.68 -2.55
CA GLY A 45 9.46 10.48 -2.58
C GLY A 45 9.92 10.79 -4.00
N ILE A 46 9.89 9.80 -4.89
CA ILE A 46 10.24 9.98 -6.31
C ILE A 46 9.29 10.98 -6.98
N LYS A 47 7.99 10.80 -6.79
CA LYS A 47 6.98 11.66 -7.41
C LYS A 47 7.05 13.10 -6.90
N ARG A 48 7.29 13.27 -5.61
CA ARG A 48 7.46 14.61 -5.02
C ARG A 48 8.68 15.31 -5.59
N THR A 49 9.81 14.64 -5.67
CA THR A 49 11.06 15.19 -6.21
C THR A 49 10.91 15.60 -7.68
N ARG A 50 10.11 14.88 -8.44
CA ARG A 50 9.83 15.18 -9.85
C ARG A 50 8.71 16.20 -10.07
N GLY A 51 8.18 16.78 -9.00
CA GLY A 51 7.09 17.76 -9.08
C GLY A 51 5.74 17.20 -9.49
N LYS A 52 5.55 15.88 -9.42
CA LYS A 52 4.30 15.19 -9.80
C LYS A 52 3.33 15.01 -8.64
N LEU A 53 3.77 15.27 -7.42
CA LEU A 53 2.98 15.10 -6.21
C LEU A 53 3.39 16.14 -5.18
N GLU A 54 2.41 16.85 -4.62
CA GLU A 54 2.60 17.79 -3.52
C GLU A 54 2.15 17.15 -2.22
N VAL A 55 3.09 16.91 -1.32
CA VAL A 55 2.83 16.37 0.02
C VAL A 55 3.80 16.99 1.02
N ASP A 56 3.35 17.11 2.27
CA ASP A 56 4.21 17.56 3.36
C ASP A 56 5.14 16.42 3.84
N ASP A 57 6.27 16.80 4.46
CA ASP A 57 7.19 15.82 5.05
C ASP A 57 6.51 14.91 6.09
N ALA A 58 5.48 15.39 6.74
CA ALA A 58 4.73 14.62 7.75
C ALA A 58 4.16 13.30 7.19
N ILE A 59 3.93 13.21 5.87
CA ILE A 59 3.39 11.98 5.27
C ILE A 59 4.35 10.79 5.44
N PHE A 60 5.66 11.04 5.55
CA PHE A 60 6.64 9.98 5.70
C PHE A 60 6.69 9.39 7.12
N ASP A 61 6.08 10.04 8.09
CA ASP A 61 5.94 9.50 9.44
C ASP A 61 4.59 8.78 9.57
N VAL A 62 4.56 7.54 9.11
CA VAL A 62 3.33 6.74 9.06
C VAL A 62 2.78 6.40 10.44
N ARG A 63 3.64 6.43 11.48
CA ARG A 63 3.21 6.15 12.86
C ARG A 63 2.34 7.24 13.44
N THR A 64 2.35 8.45 12.87
CA THR A 64 1.45 9.53 13.26
C THR A 64 -0.02 9.14 13.07
N ASP A 65 -0.31 8.31 12.05
CA ASP A 65 -1.65 7.78 11.80
C ASP A 65 -1.86 6.39 12.41
N ASP A 66 -1.00 5.97 13.33
CA ASP A 66 -0.99 4.64 13.93
C ASP A 66 -0.75 3.51 12.93
N PHE A 67 -0.13 3.81 11.80
CA PHE A 67 0.26 2.80 10.81
C PHE A 67 1.66 2.26 11.12
N GLU A 68 1.90 1.01 10.74
CA GLU A 68 3.18 0.35 10.92
C GLU A 68 4.00 0.37 9.62
N PRO A 69 5.27 0.81 9.67
CA PRO A 69 6.15 0.68 8.51
C PRO A 69 6.40 -0.80 8.17
N LEU A 70 6.33 -1.14 6.89
CA LEU A 70 6.63 -2.48 6.40
C LEU A 70 7.90 -2.44 5.54
N PRO A 71 9.02 -2.97 6.02
CA PRO A 71 10.25 -3.01 5.23
C PRO A 71 10.14 -4.03 4.10
N ILE A 72 10.90 -3.80 3.03
CA ILE A 72 11.03 -4.75 1.91
C ILE A 72 12.13 -5.75 2.26
N THR A 73 11.79 -7.03 2.24
CA THR A 73 12.74 -8.12 2.48
C THR A 73 13.30 -8.69 1.17
N HIS A 74 14.35 -9.49 1.26
CA HIS A 74 14.87 -10.24 0.12
C HIS A 74 13.80 -11.16 -0.50
N VAL A 75 13.01 -11.81 0.34
CA VAL A 75 11.92 -12.71 -0.10
C VAL A 75 10.87 -11.90 -0.89
N ASP A 76 10.49 -10.74 -0.38
CA ASP A 76 9.54 -9.85 -1.06
C ASP A 76 10.06 -9.45 -2.45
N ALA A 77 11.31 -9.03 -2.52
CA ALA A 77 11.93 -8.57 -3.77
C ALA A 77 12.00 -9.68 -4.81
N ARG A 78 12.38 -10.90 -4.38
CA ARG A 78 12.43 -12.06 -5.27
C ARG A 78 11.06 -12.41 -5.82
N LEU A 79 10.05 -12.45 -4.96
CA LEU A 79 8.68 -12.75 -5.38
C LEU A 79 8.14 -11.69 -6.32
N ALA A 80 8.36 -10.41 -6.02
CA ALA A 80 7.89 -9.30 -6.86
C ALA A 80 8.41 -9.43 -8.30
N GLY A 81 9.66 -9.85 -8.46
CA GLY A 81 10.26 -10.08 -9.79
C GLY A 81 9.66 -11.24 -10.56
N CYS A 82 9.10 -12.23 -9.86
CA CYS A 82 8.57 -13.46 -10.44
C CYS A 82 7.06 -13.48 -10.67
N LEU A 83 6.33 -12.47 -10.19
CA LEU A 83 4.86 -12.44 -10.31
C LEU A 83 4.41 -12.45 -11.77
N PRO A 84 3.21 -13.01 -12.08
CA PRO A 84 2.61 -12.88 -13.40
C PRO A 84 2.53 -11.42 -13.85
N ASP A 85 2.62 -11.18 -15.15
CA ASP A 85 2.71 -9.83 -15.72
C ASP A 85 1.32 -9.19 -15.92
N TYR A 86 0.49 -9.21 -14.87
CA TYR A 86 -0.81 -8.52 -14.88
C TYR A 86 -0.66 -7.03 -14.68
N HIS A 87 0.38 -6.62 -13.95
CA HIS A 87 0.71 -5.23 -13.67
C HIS A 87 2.20 -5.00 -13.96
N ARG A 88 2.52 -3.85 -14.60
CA ARG A 88 3.92 -3.50 -14.93
C ARG A 88 4.57 -2.59 -13.91
N ASP A 89 3.77 -1.89 -13.11
CA ASP A 89 4.29 -0.96 -12.10
C ASP A 89 5.05 -1.74 -11.01
N PRO A 90 6.36 -1.50 -10.86
CA PRO A 90 7.17 -2.24 -9.90
C PRO A 90 6.78 -1.98 -8.45
N PHE A 91 6.26 -0.80 -8.13
CA PHE A 91 5.79 -0.50 -6.77
C PHE A 91 4.56 -1.33 -6.42
N ASP A 92 3.58 -1.40 -7.32
CA ASP A 92 2.37 -2.20 -7.10
C ASP A 92 2.68 -3.69 -7.05
N ARG A 93 3.60 -4.18 -7.90
CA ARG A 93 4.06 -5.57 -7.84
C ARG A 93 4.71 -5.89 -6.49
N MET A 94 5.47 -4.95 -5.93
CA MET A 94 6.07 -5.13 -4.61
C MET A 94 4.99 -5.23 -3.52
N LEU A 95 3.95 -4.42 -3.58
CA LEU A 95 2.84 -4.49 -2.63
C LEU A 95 2.14 -5.85 -2.68
N VAL A 96 1.90 -6.38 -3.89
CA VAL A 96 1.32 -7.72 -4.06
C VAL A 96 2.23 -8.78 -3.44
N ALA A 97 3.54 -8.72 -3.71
CA ALA A 97 4.51 -9.66 -3.16
C ALA A 97 4.53 -9.61 -1.63
N GLN A 98 4.51 -8.42 -1.04
CA GLN A 98 4.50 -8.26 0.41
C GLN A 98 3.21 -8.80 1.03
N ALA A 99 2.07 -8.54 0.41
CA ALA A 99 0.78 -9.05 0.89
C ALA A 99 0.77 -10.59 0.89
N LEU A 100 1.29 -11.21 -0.16
CA LEU A 100 1.40 -12.66 -0.25
C LEU A 100 2.39 -13.24 0.77
N THR A 101 3.57 -12.63 0.90
CA THR A 101 4.63 -13.13 1.79
C THR A 101 4.25 -13.01 3.26
N HIS A 102 3.57 -11.94 3.63
CA HIS A 102 3.26 -11.61 5.02
C HIS A 102 1.79 -11.88 5.39
N ASP A 103 1.04 -12.50 4.50
CA ASP A 103 -0.39 -12.82 4.71
C ASP A 103 -1.20 -11.59 5.10
N LEU A 104 -1.09 -10.54 4.28
CA LEU A 104 -1.80 -9.27 4.48
C LEU A 104 -2.93 -9.13 3.47
N MET A 105 -4.01 -8.48 3.89
CA MET A 105 -5.07 -8.06 2.97
C MET A 105 -4.67 -6.73 2.33
N LEU A 106 -4.60 -6.70 1.01
CA LEU A 106 -4.20 -5.51 0.28
C LEU A 106 -5.41 -4.59 0.03
N VAL A 107 -5.34 -3.38 0.55
CA VAL A 107 -6.40 -2.39 0.41
C VAL A 107 -6.11 -1.54 -0.82
N THR A 108 -6.92 -1.72 -1.87
CA THR A 108 -6.66 -1.11 -3.17
C THR A 108 -7.95 -0.91 -3.97
N ARG A 109 -7.90 -0.04 -4.96
CA ARG A 109 -8.96 0.15 -5.96
C ARG A 109 -8.47 -0.25 -7.36
N ASP A 110 -7.18 -0.56 -7.51
CA ASP A 110 -6.57 -0.85 -8.80
C ASP A 110 -7.07 -2.21 -9.35
N PRO A 111 -7.75 -2.23 -10.52
CA PRO A 111 -8.25 -3.48 -11.08
C PRO A 111 -7.14 -4.44 -11.51
N LYS A 112 -5.96 -3.96 -11.84
CA LYS A 112 -4.82 -4.81 -12.22
C LYS A 112 -4.25 -5.56 -11.03
N ILE A 113 -4.21 -4.93 -9.84
CA ILE A 113 -3.80 -5.60 -8.60
C ILE A 113 -4.79 -6.72 -8.27
N GLN A 114 -6.08 -6.50 -8.52
CA GLN A 114 -7.12 -7.47 -8.23
C GLN A 114 -7.06 -8.73 -9.11
N LEU A 115 -6.23 -8.75 -10.15
CA LEU A 115 -6.00 -9.94 -10.96
C LEU A 115 -5.07 -10.95 -10.30
N TYR A 116 -4.29 -10.54 -9.30
CA TYR A 116 -3.40 -11.45 -8.56
C TYR A 116 -4.18 -12.23 -7.51
N GLU A 117 -3.64 -13.42 -7.16
CA GLU A 117 -4.21 -14.27 -6.10
C GLU A 117 -3.83 -13.77 -4.70
N VAL A 118 -4.29 -12.59 -4.37
CA VAL A 118 -4.06 -11.93 -3.10
C VAL A 118 -5.40 -11.51 -2.49
N GLU A 119 -5.51 -11.54 -1.17
CA GLU A 119 -6.71 -11.03 -0.51
C GLU A 119 -6.84 -9.53 -0.71
N ILE A 120 -7.99 -9.09 -1.17
CA ILE A 120 -8.26 -7.69 -1.53
C ILE A 120 -9.40 -7.15 -0.68
N LEU A 121 -9.20 -5.92 -0.17
CA LEU A 121 -10.27 -5.08 0.34
C LEU A 121 -10.36 -3.87 -0.59
N VAL A 122 -11.48 -3.72 -1.27
CA VAL A 122 -11.66 -2.64 -2.25
C VAL A 122 -11.87 -1.32 -1.52
N ALA A 123 -11.05 -0.34 -1.90
CA ALA A 123 -11.06 0.99 -1.28
C ALA A 123 -12.03 1.98 -1.95
#